data_503826e396cf908dc3d69a0248c787f0
#
_entry.id   503826e396cf908dc3d69a0248c787f0
#
_cell.length_a   1.000
_cell.length_b   1.000
_cell.length_c   1.000
_cell.angle_alpha   90.00
_cell.angle_beta   90.00
_cell.angle_gamma   90.00
#
_symmetry.space_group_name_H-M   'P 1'
#
loop_
_entity.id
_entity.type
_entity.pdbx_description
1 polymer ?
#
loop_
_entity_poly.entity_id
_entity_poly.type
_entity_poly.pdbx_seq_one_letter_code
_entity_poly.pdbx_strand_id
1 'polypeptide(L)'
;MVIKKEVISEIGYLDERYFAYQEDTDFCFRANKAGWKVYYLPIASVIHQGGKGGSRSDPYKGIFEWHRSYFLYYKKNLSKDYFFLINWIMYLMVGIKLVFALSGAFFSKEKIVGSKKP
;
A
#
# COMPACT_ATOMS: atom_id res chain seq x y z
N MET A 1 7.46 1.86 12.23
CA MET A 1 6.81 0.68 12.82
C MET A 1 7.81 -0.06 13.68
N VAL A 2 7.43 -0.50 14.88
CA VAL A 2 8.27 -1.36 15.76
C VAL A 2 7.56 -2.70 15.86
N ILE A 3 8.28 -3.79 15.67
CA ILE A 3 7.72 -5.15 15.60
C ILE A 3 8.45 -6.03 16.62
N LYS A 4 7.70 -6.80 17.40
CA LYS A 4 8.29 -7.82 18.28
C LYS A 4 8.85 -8.98 17.43
N LYS A 5 9.98 -9.54 17.88
CA LYS A 5 10.65 -10.67 17.19
C LYS A 5 9.73 -11.90 17.09
N GLU A 6 8.94 -12.14 18.10
CA GLU A 6 8.00 -13.26 18.19
C GLU A 6 6.96 -13.19 17.08
N VAL A 7 6.46 -11.98 16.76
CA VAL A 7 5.51 -11.78 15.65
C VAL A 7 6.15 -12.21 14.33
N ILE A 8 7.38 -11.77 14.08
CA ILE A 8 8.12 -12.14 12.84
C ILE A 8 8.32 -13.66 12.77
N SER A 9 8.65 -14.29 13.90
CA SER A 9 8.87 -15.74 13.94
C SER A 9 7.60 -16.53 13.63
N GLU A 10 6.42 -15.98 13.96
CA GLU A 10 5.12 -16.64 13.76
C GLU A 10 4.53 -16.38 12.38
N ILE A 11 4.49 -15.11 11.94
CA ILE A 11 3.80 -14.73 10.70
C ILE A 11 4.74 -14.43 9.52
N GLY A 12 6.05 -14.50 9.73
CA GLY A 12 7.08 -14.17 8.72
C GLY A 12 7.31 -12.67 8.55
N TYR A 13 8.15 -12.34 7.60
CA TYR A 13 8.53 -10.97 7.26
C TYR A 13 7.45 -10.22 6.46
N LEU A 14 7.79 -8.99 6.04
CA LEU A 14 7.03 -8.23 5.06
C LEU A 14 7.00 -9.01 3.73
N ASP A 15 5.88 -8.92 3.03
CA ASP A 15 5.70 -9.62 1.76
C ASP A 15 6.40 -8.85 0.64
N GLU A 16 7.47 -9.42 0.09
CA GLU A 16 8.34 -8.81 -0.92
C GLU A 16 7.64 -8.55 -2.27
N ARG A 17 6.42 -9.07 -2.46
CA ARG A 17 5.61 -8.76 -3.65
C ARG A 17 5.14 -7.32 -3.70
N TYR A 18 5.10 -6.65 -2.55
CA TYR A 18 4.86 -5.21 -2.48
C TYR A 18 6.16 -4.45 -2.74
N PHE A 19 6.25 -3.79 -3.88
CA PHE A 19 7.39 -2.92 -4.17
C PHE A 19 7.37 -1.66 -3.31
N ALA A 20 6.18 -1.10 -3.11
CA ALA A 20 5.92 0.05 -2.26
C ALA A 20 4.43 0.07 -1.91
N TYR A 21 4.11 0.58 -0.73
CA TYR A 21 2.75 0.70 -0.19
C TYR A 21 2.09 -0.65 0.11
N GLN A 22 1.24 -0.68 1.14
CA GLN A 22 0.46 -1.83 1.61
C GLN A 22 1.28 -2.97 2.24
N GLU A 23 2.61 -2.97 2.23
CA GLU A 23 3.43 -3.97 2.90
C GLU A 23 3.24 -3.95 4.41
N ASP A 24 3.13 -2.76 4.99
CA ASP A 24 2.86 -2.53 6.41
C ASP A 24 1.42 -2.88 6.78
N THR A 25 0.47 -2.51 5.93
CA THR A 25 -0.95 -2.87 6.09
C THR A 25 -1.15 -4.38 6.04
N ASP A 26 -0.52 -5.06 5.09
CA ASP A 26 -0.55 -6.52 4.98
C ASP A 26 0.05 -7.20 6.22
N PHE A 27 1.18 -6.68 6.69
CA PHE A 27 1.81 -7.21 7.89
C PHE A 27 0.91 -7.04 9.12
N CYS A 28 0.35 -5.85 9.33
CA CYS A 28 -0.58 -5.59 10.42
C CYS A 28 -1.83 -6.46 10.34
N PHE A 29 -2.35 -6.69 9.14
CA PHE A 29 -3.51 -7.56 8.91
C PHE A 29 -3.21 -9.01 9.29
N ARG A 30 -2.05 -9.55 8.86
CA ARG A 30 -1.61 -10.91 9.22
C ARG A 30 -1.36 -11.05 10.71
N ALA A 31 -0.72 -10.05 11.32
CA ALA A 31 -0.49 -10.02 12.77
C ALA A 31 -1.82 -10.05 13.54
N ASN A 32 -2.79 -9.24 13.13
CA ASN A 32 -4.10 -9.20 13.75
C ASN A 32 -4.85 -10.54 13.61
N LYS A 33 -4.80 -11.17 12.44
CA LYS A 33 -5.38 -12.51 12.22
C LYS A 33 -4.73 -13.61 13.08
N ALA A 34 -3.45 -13.46 13.41
CA ALA A 34 -2.73 -14.33 14.34
C ALA A 34 -2.94 -13.99 15.82
N GLY A 35 -3.82 -13.03 16.14
CA GLY A 35 -4.16 -12.65 17.52
C GLY A 35 -3.27 -11.55 18.11
N TRP A 36 -2.30 -11.04 17.36
CA TRP A 36 -1.45 -9.95 17.79
C TRP A 36 -2.16 -8.60 17.69
N LYS A 37 -1.94 -7.73 18.66
CA LYS A 37 -2.54 -6.40 18.68
C LYS A 37 -1.62 -5.38 18.05
N VAL A 38 -2.19 -4.50 17.22
CA VAL A 38 -1.50 -3.33 16.67
C VAL A 38 -1.89 -2.10 17.47
N TYR A 39 -0.90 -1.35 17.94
CA TYR A 39 -1.11 -0.18 18.78
C TYR A 39 -0.57 1.07 18.10
N TYR A 40 -1.28 2.17 18.26
CA TYR A 40 -0.76 3.50 18.02
C TYR A 40 -0.15 4.05 19.34
N LEU A 41 1.11 4.53 19.26
CA LEU A 41 1.82 5.08 20.41
C LEU A 41 2.01 6.60 20.22
N PRO A 42 1.21 7.44 20.87
CA PRO A 42 1.26 8.89 20.69
C PRO A 42 2.43 9.57 21.43
N ILE A 43 3.18 8.82 22.23
CA ILE A 43 4.31 9.33 23.03
C ILE A 43 5.60 9.50 22.21
N ALA A 44 5.65 8.98 20.99
CA ALA A 44 6.80 9.07 20.12
C ALA A 44 6.42 9.82 18.83
N SER A 45 7.28 10.73 18.40
CA SER A 45 7.14 11.44 17.14
C SER A 45 8.34 11.19 16.25
N VAL A 46 8.09 11.10 14.94
CA VAL A 46 9.12 10.92 13.92
C VAL A 46 8.88 11.88 12.77
N ILE A 47 9.96 12.40 12.19
CA ILE A 47 9.87 13.22 10.98
C ILE A 47 9.92 12.29 9.78
N HIS A 48 8.77 12.13 9.12
CA HIS A 48 8.68 11.34 7.90
C HIS A 48 9.00 12.22 6.68
N GLN A 49 10.19 12.04 6.09
CA GLN A 49 10.56 12.72 4.86
C GLN A 49 9.91 12.01 3.65
N GLY A 50 8.62 12.27 3.46
CA GLY A 50 7.85 11.67 2.38
C GLY A 50 8.47 11.89 0.99
N GLY A 51 8.31 10.89 0.11
CA GLY A 51 8.70 10.96 -1.30
C GLY A 51 10.21 10.86 -1.57
N LYS A 52 11.05 10.49 -0.60
CA LYS A 52 12.47 10.18 -0.86
C LYS A 52 12.72 8.73 -1.27
N GLY A 53 11.71 7.88 -1.20
CA GLY A 53 11.73 6.54 -1.82
C GLY A 53 11.61 6.62 -3.35
N GLY A 54 11.98 5.56 -4.06
CA GLY A 54 12.09 5.48 -5.51
C GLY A 54 10.87 5.89 -6.36
N SER A 55 9.72 6.19 -5.74
CA SER A 55 8.52 6.69 -6.41
C SER A 55 8.64 8.14 -6.93
N ARG A 56 9.66 8.92 -6.49
CA ARG A 56 9.88 10.29 -7.00
C ARG A 56 10.62 10.34 -8.32
N SER A 57 11.46 9.37 -8.61
CA SER A 57 12.25 9.33 -9.84
C SER A 57 11.37 8.97 -11.06
N ASP A 58 10.28 8.24 -10.82
CA ASP A 58 9.33 7.84 -11.87
C ASP A 58 7.89 7.91 -11.31
N PRO A 59 7.17 9.00 -11.58
CA PRO A 59 5.79 9.18 -11.10
C PRO A 59 4.82 8.15 -11.68
N TYR A 60 5.03 7.67 -12.91
CA TYR A 60 4.18 6.64 -13.52
C TYR A 60 4.35 5.29 -12.80
N LYS A 61 5.61 4.94 -12.50
CA LYS A 61 5.91 3.75 -11.71
C LYS A 61 5.28 3.85 -10.31
N GLY A 62 5.38 5.02 -9.67
CA GLY A 62 4.76 5.26 -8.36
C GLY A 62 3.25 5.06 -8.39
N ILE A 63 2.55 5.61 -9.40
CA ILE A 63 1.12 5.44 -9.60
C ILE A 63 0.77 3.96 -9.83
N PHE A 64 1.50 3.30 -10.72
CA PHE A 64 1.27 1.89 -11.04
C PHE A 64 1.44 1.00 -9.81
N GLU A 65 2.56 1.14 -9.08
CA GLU A 65 2.85 0.32 -7.91
C GLU A 65 1.86 0.57 -6.76
N TRP A 66 1.35 1.78 -6.60
CA TRP A 66 0.30 2.06 -5.64
C TRP A 66 -0.98 1.26 -5.93
N HIS A 67 -1.46 1.29 -7.17
CA HIS A 67 -2.66 0.56 -7.58
C HIS A 67 -2.44 -0.96 -7.58
N ARG A 68 -1.26 -1.40 -8.02
CA ARG A 68 -0.87 -2.81 -7.99
C ARG A 68 -0.84 -3.36 -6.56
N SER A 69 -0.26 -2.62 -5.63
CA SER A 69 -0.20 -3.01 -4.22
C SER A 69 -1.60 -3.08 -3.60
N TYR A 70 -2.47 -2.14 -3.95
CA TYR A 70 -3.86 -2.16 -3.50
C TYR A 70 -4.63 -3.38 -4.02
N PHE A 71 -4.48 -3.69 -5.31
CA PHE A 71 -5.05 -4.88 -5.93
C PHE A 71 -4.52 -6.15 -5.26
N LEU A 72 -3.22 -6.24 -5.04
CA LEU A 72 -2.56 -7.39 -4.43
C LEU A 72 -3.07 -7.60 -2.99
N TYR A 73 -3.15 -6.52 -2.21
CA TYR A 73 -3.66 -6.57 -0.84
C TYR A 73 -5.10 -7.09 -0.80
N TYR A 74 -5.99 -6.52 -1.61
CA TYR A 74 -7.38 -6.95 -1.68
C TYR A 74 -7.49 -8.42 -2.09
N LYS A 75 -6.83 -8.79 -3.17
CA LYS A 75 -6.85 -10.17 -3.70
C LYS A 75 -6.34 -11.19 -2.70
N LYS A 76 -5.25 -10.86 -1.99
CA LYS A 76 -4.63 -11.76 -1.02
C LYS A 76 -5.45 -11.90 0.26
N ASN A 77 -5.91 -10.79 0.81
CA ASN A 77 -6.39 -10.74 2.17
C ASN A 77 -7.92 -10.70 2.31
N LEU A 78 -8.62 -10.12 1.33
CA LEU A 78 -10.05 -9.83 1.45
C LEU A 78 -10.93 -10.57 0.44
N SER A 79 -10.43 -10.87 -0.75
CA SER A 79 -11.28 -11.38 -1.85
C SER A 79 -12.01 -12.68 -1.51
N LYS A 80 -11.48 -13.49 -0.60
CA LYS A 80 -12.10 -14.77 -0.18
C LYS A 80 -13.35 -14.56 0.66
N ASP A 81 -13.48 -13.41 1.30
CA ASP A 81 -14.59 -13.07 2.20
C ASP A 81 -15.76 -12.44 1.44
N TYR A 82 -15.61 -12.18 0.14
CA TYR A 82 -16.62 -11.54 -0.69
C TYR A 82 -17.06 -12.41 -1.88
N PHE A 83 -18.31 -12.23 -2.26
CA PHE A 83 -18.89 -12.90 -3.43
C PHE A 83 -18.17 -12.46 -4.72
N PHE A 84 -18.09 -13.37 -5.70
CA PHE A 84 -17.29 -13.14 -6.91
C PHE A 84 -17.63 -11.86 -7.67
N LEU A 85 -18.91 -11.47 -7.70
CA LEU A 85 -19.33 -10.24 -8.38
C LEU A 85 -18.77 -8.98 -7.72
N ILE A 86 -18.68 -8.96 -6.38
CA ILE A 86 -18.05 -7.87 -5.63
C ILE A 86 -16.56 -7.80 -5.96
N ASN A 87 -15.90 -8.94 -6.04
CA ASN A 87 -14.49 -8.99 -6.43
C ASN A 87 -14.27 -8.44 -7.84
N TRP A 88 -15.14 -8.79 -8.79
CA TRP A 88 -15.11 -8.27 -10.15
C TRP A 88 -15.26 -6.74 -10.19
N ILE A 89 -16.23 -6.21 -9.47
CA ILE A 89 -16.44 -4.76 -9.35
C ILE A 89 -15.21 -4.09 -8.77
N MET A 90 -14.63 -4.64 -7.70
CA MET A 90 -13.42 -4.09 -7.08
C MET A 90 -12.23 -4.09 -8.03
N TYR A 91 -12.00 -5.16 -8.78
CA TYR A 91 -10.93 -5.22 -9.77
C TYR A 91 -11.13 -4.23 -10.90
N LEU A 92 -12.35 -4.09 -11.39
CA LEU A 92 -12.70 -3.11 -12.41
C LEU A 92 -12.46 -1.68 -11.90
N MET A 93 -12.91 -1.37 -10.67
CA MET A 93 -12.71 -0.05 -10.07
C MET A 93 -11.22 0.31 -9.89
N VAL A 94 -10.39 -0.64 -9.46
CA VAL A 94 -8.93 -0.42 -9.35
C VAL A 94 -8.33 -0.15 -10.73
N GLY A 95 -8.73 -0.91 -11.75
CA GLY A 95 -8.30 -0.69 -13.13
C GLY A 95 -8.70 0.67 -13.68
N ILE A 96 -9.96 1.06 -13.50
CA ILE A 96 -10.47 2.38 -13.90
C ILE A 96 -9.70 3.50 -13.21
N LYS A 97 -9.51 3.41 -11.90
CA LYS A 97 -8.73 4.40 -11.13
C LYS A 97 -7.28 4.51 -11.64
N LEU A 98 -6.65 3.39 -11.96
CA LEU A 98 -5.30 3.38 -12.54
C LEU A 98 -5.26 4.14 -13.87
N VAL A 99 -6.21 3.86 -14.78
CA VAL A 99 -6.29 4.55 -16.07
C VAL A 99 -6.48 6.05 -15.88
N PHE A 100 -7.40 6.48 -15.01
CA PHE A 100 -7.62 7.89 -14.72
C PHE A 100 -6.38 8.55 -14.10
N ALA A 101 -5.69 7.87 -13.18
CA ALA A 101 -4.48 8.40 -12.55
C ALA A 101 -3.33 8.56 -13.55
N LEU A 102 -3.15 7.59 -14.45
CA LEU A 102 -2.14 7.66 -15.51
C LEU A 102 -2.48 8.73 -16.54
N SER A 103 -3.75 8.85 -16.95
CA SER A 103 -4.21 9.90 -17.84
C SER A 103 -4.00 11.29 -17.22
N GLY A 104 -4.40 11.48 -15.96
CA GLY A 104 -4.16 12.72 -15.23
C GLY A 104 -2.67 13.05 -15.15
N ALA A 105 -1.81 12.06 -14.93
CA ALA A 105 -0.36 12.24 -14.94
C ALA A 105 0.17 12.67 -16.30
N PHE A 106 -0.39 12.12 -17.37
CA PHE A 106 0.00 12.47 -18.75
C PHE A 106 -0.37 13.92 -19.11
N PHE A 107 -1.57 14.36 -18.73
CA PHE A 107 -2.05 15.70 -19.03
C PHE A 107 -1.56 16.78 -18.05
N SER A 108 -1.18 16.40 -16.83
CA SER A 108 -0.64 17.31 -15.83
C SER A 108 0.88 17.35 -15.95
N LYS A 109 1.43 18.51 -16.29
CA LYS A 109 2.89 18.75 -16.21
C LYS A 109 3.38 18.87 -14.76
N GLU A 110 2.50 18.86 -13.79
CA GLU A 110 2.85 18.93 -12.38
C GLU A 110 3.22 17.53 -11.83
N LYS A 111 4.29 17.50 -11.04
CA LYS A 111 4.76 16.29 -10.36
C LYS A 111 3.70 15.81 -9.37
N ILE A 112 3.02 14.73 -9.68
CA ILE A 112 1.81 14.23 -9.00
C ILE A 112 2.05 13.73 -7.57
N VAL A 113 3.27 13.56 -7.13
CA VAL A 113 3.55 13.10 -5.77
C VAL A 113 4.45 14.11 -5.06
N GLY A 114 3.80 14.97 -4.29
CA GLY A 114 4.43 15.62 -3.13
C GLY A 114 5.55 16.60 -3.38
N SER A 115 5.50 17.42 -4.43
CA SER A 115 6.38 18.57 -4.55
C SER A 115 5.80 19.82 -3.89
N LYS A 116 5.53 19.78 -2.59
CA LYS A 116 5.70 21.01 -1.82
C LYS A 116 7.18 21.07 -1.46
N LYS A 117 7.92 21.97 -2.10
CA LYS A 117 9.22 22.41 -1.61
C LYS A 117 9.06 22.95 -0.19
N PRO A 118 10.04 22.72 0.70
CA PRO A 118 10.08 23.39 2.00
C PRO A 118 10.10 24.89 1.85
#